data_5cc8cfed7cadf0a92a9155a69609ccec
#
_entry.id   5cc8cfed7cadf0a92a9155a69609ccec
#
_cell.length_a   1.000
_cell.length_b   1.000
_cell.length_c   1.000
_cell.angle_alpha   90.00
_cell.angle_beta   90.00
_cell.angle_gamma   90.00
#
_symmetry.space_group_name_H-M   'P 1'
#
loop_
_entity.id
_entity.type
_entity.pdbx_description
1 polymer ?
#
loop_
_entity_poly.entity_id
_entity_poly.type
_entity_poly.pdbx_seq_one_letter_code
_entity_poly.pdbx_strand_id
1 'polypeptide(L)'
;MDSTDTRLLQALARNARASVSDLARSLDLARSTVQTRLEKLERDGTIAGYSLRLGEHAAAARIRATVLLQISPRAAPALLSRLRATPEVERAHSSSGRFDLILQLAAETTTALDETLDRIGAFDGVTRSESLIHLATKIDRAI
;
A
#
# COMPACT_ATOMS: atom_id res chain seq x y z
N MET A 1 3.42 -1.18 -23.10
CA MET A 1 2.47 -0.15 -22.59
C MET A 1 2.65 1.11 -23.43
N ASP A 2 1.61 1.55 -24.11
CA ASP A 2 1.61 2.75 -24.96
C ASP A 2 0.91 3.95 -24.27
N SER A 3 0.85 5.09 -24.95
CA SER A 3 0.20 6.30 -24.40
C SER A 3 -1.30 6.10 -24.11
N THR A 4 -1.96 5.25 -24.90
CA THR A 4 -3.37 4.93 -24.71
C THR A 4 -3.57 4.08 -23.45
N ASP A 5 -2.70 3.10 -23.23
CA ASP A 5 -2.71 2.30 -22.00
C ASP A 5 -2.50 3.18 -20.76
N THR A 6 -1.55 4.12 -20.83
CA THR A 6 -1.30 5.07 -19.75
C THR A 6 -2.53 5.93 -19.45
N ARG A 7 -3.19 6.46 -20.49
CA ARG A 7 -4.44 7.23 -20.31
C ARG A 7 -5.57 6.39 -19.71
N LEU A 8 -5.69 5.13 -20.13
CA LEU A 8 -6.67 4.19 -19.61
C LEU A 8 -6.44 3.90 -18.12
N LEU A 9 -5.19 3.62 -17.73
CA LEU A 9 -4.82 3.42 -16.33
C LEU A 9 -5.08 4.67 -15.46
N GLN A 10 -4.79 5.86 -15.97
CA GLN A 10 -5.09 7.11 -15.27
C GLN A 10 -6.59 7.34 -15.09
N ALA A 11 -7.42 6.99 -16.07
CA ALA A 11 -8.87 7.07 -15.96
C ALA A 11 -9.40 6.10 -14.89
N LEU A 12 -8.91 4.86 -14.89
CA LEU A 12 -9.25 3.85 -13.88
C LEU A 12 -8.75 4.23 -12.47
N ALA A 13 -7.58 4.84 -12.35
CA ALA A 13 -7.06 5.32 -11.06
C ALA A 13 -7.97 6.39 -10.42
N ARG A 14 -8.66 7.19 -11.24
CA ARG A 14 -9.66 8.17 -10.77
C ARG A 14 -11.00 7.53 -10.43
N ASN A 15 -11.42 6.54 -11.22
CA ASN A 15 -12.69 5.82 -11.03
C ASN A 15 -12.55 4.37 -11.51
N ALA A 16 -12.15 3.48 -10.60
CA ALA A 16 -12.00 2.05 -10.88
C ALA A 16 -13.33 1.34 -11.24
N ARG A 17 -14.48 2.00 -11.01
CA ARG A 17 -15.81 1.50 -11.38
C ARG A 17 -16.34 2.06 -12.70
N ALA A 18 -15.55 2.83 -13.43
CA ALA A 18 -15.95 3.32 -14.74
C ALA A 18 -16.27 2.15 -15.67
N SER A 19 -17.40 2.23 -16.38
CA SER A 19 -17.77 1.24 -17.38
C SER A 19 -16.87 1.34 -18.60
N VAL A 20 -16.77 0.26 -19.39
CA VAL A 20 -16.07 0.28 -20.68
C VAL A 20 -16.62 1.38 -21.59
N SER A 21 -17.94 1.59 -21.57
CA SER A 21 -18.59 2.68 -22.32
C SER A 21 -18.15 4.07 -21.88
N ASP A 22 -18.05 4.31 -20.56
CA ASP A 22 -17.60 5.59 -20.03
C ASP A 22 -16.12 5.85 -20.34
N LEU A 23 -15.29 4.82 -20.21
CA LEU A 23 -13.87 4.89 -20.57
C LEU A 23 -13.69 5.18 -22.07
N ALA A 24 -14.42 4.46 -22.93
CA ALA A 24 -14.39 4.67 -24.38
C ALA A 24 -14.75 6.10 -24.76
N ARG A 25 -15.81 6.63 -24.16
CA ARG A 25 -16.26 8.01 -24.38
C ARG A 25 -15.24 9.03 -23.89
N SER A 26 -14.71 8.85 -22.68
CA SER A 26 -13.75 9.78 -22.07
C SER A 26 -12.39 9.82 -22.77
N LEU A 27 -12.01 8.71 -23.42
CA LEU A 27 -10.73 8.57 -24.10
C LEU A 27 -10.81 8.73 -25.62
N ASP A 28 -12.02 8.90 -26.15
CA ASP A 28 -12.31 8.94 -27.60
C ASP A 28 -11.84 7.67 -28.32
N LEU A 29 -12.27 6.52 -27.80
CA LEU A 29 -11.91 5.19 -28.29
C LEU A 29 -13.18 4.36 -28.55
N ALA A 30 -13.06 3.35 -29.40
CA ALA A 30 -14.09 2.33 -29.54
C ALA A 30 -14.17 1.46 -28.28
N ARG A 31 -15.39 1.02 -27.92
CA ARG A 31 -15.62 0.13 -26.76
C ARG A 31 -14.80 -1.17 -26.86
N SER A 32 -14.74 -1.77 -28.06
CA SER A 32 -13.95 -2.98 -28.31
C SER A 32 -12.45 -2.75 -28.08
N THR A 33 -11.94 -1.59 -28.45
CA THR A 33 -10.55 -1.21 -28.19
C THR A 33 -10.25 -1.12 -26.70
N VAL A 34 -11.13 -0.48 -25.93
CA VAL A 34 -11.00 -0.37 -24.46
C VAL A 34 -11.04 -1.76 -23.83
N GLN A 35 -12.02 -2.58 -24.20
CA GLN A 35 -12.18 -3.93 -23.68
C GLN A 35 -10.92 -4.78 -23.92
N THR A 36 -10.43 -4.82 -25.16
CA THR A 36 -9.24 -5.60 -25.51
C THR A 36 -7.99 -5.14 -24.75
N ARG A 37 -7.84 -3.84 -24.58
CA ARG A 37 -6.70 -3.27 -23.82
C ARG A 37 -6.79 -3.59 -22.33
N LEU A 38 -7.95 -3.47 -21.72
CA LEU A 38 -8.16 -3.85 -20.32
C LEU A 38 -7.83 -5.32 -20.08
N GLU A 39 -8.38 -6.21 -20.89
CA GLU A 39 -8.11 -7.65 -20.81
C GLU A 39 -6.62 -7.98 -20.96
N LYS A 40 -5.92 -7.25 -21.84
CA LYS A 40 -4.47 -7.39 -21.99
C LYS A 40 -3.73 -6.92 -20.74
N LEU A 41 -4.06 -5.74 -20.22
CA LEU A 41 -3.42 -5.17 -19.03
C LEU A 41 -3.63 -6.03 -17.77
N GLU A 42 -4.80 -6.66 -17.65
CA GLU A 42 -5.10 -7.61 -16.58
C GLU A 42 -4.35 -8.93 -16.78
N ARG A 43 -4.36 -9.48 -17.97
CA ARG A 43 -3.70 -10.76 -18.29
C ARG A 43 -2.19 -10.69 -18.16
N ASP A 44 -1.54 -9.59 -18.55
CA ASP A 44 -0.09 -9.43 -18.44
C ASP A 44 0.36 -8.92 -17.04
N GLY A 45 -0.59 -8.73 -16.11
CA GLY A 45 -0.32 -8.34 -14.74
C GLY A 45 0.00 -6.86 -14.55
N THR A 46 -0.12 -6.02 -15.58
CA THR A 46 0.00 -4.56 -15.45
C THR A 46 -1.08 -4.02 -14.50
N ILE A 47 -2.30 -4.54 -14.61
CA ILE A 47 -3.34 -4.40 -13.60
C ILE A 47 -3.32 -5.66 -12.74
N ALA A 48 -2.79 -5.56 -11.55
CA ALA A 48 -2.74 -6.68 -10.59
C ALA A 48 -4.08 -6.88 -9.85
N GLY A 49 -4.96 -5.90 -9.90
CA GLY A 49 -6.26 -5.93 -9.24
C GLY A 49 -6.84 -4.55 -9.05
N TYR A 50 -8.01 -4.51 -8.47
CA TYR A 50 -8.73 -3.28 -8.13
C TYR A 50 -8.90 -3.20 -6.61
N SER A 51 -8.64 -2.05 -6.02
CA SER A 51 -8.76 -1.85 -4.59
C SER A 51 -9.73 -0.72 -4.26
N LEU A 52 -10.30 -0.80 -3.05
CA LEU A 52 -11.18 0.23 -2.53
C LEU A 52 -10.38 1.26 -1.74
N ARG A 53 -10.52 2.52 -2.08
CA ARG A 53 -10.06 3.62 -1.25
C ARG A 53 -11.19 4.05 -0.32
N LEU A 54 -10.97 3.89 0.98
CA LEU A 54 -11.95 4.27 2.00
C LEU A 54 -12.01 5.79 2.15
N GLY A 55 -13.22 6.32 2.33
CA GLY A 55 -13.42 7.73 2.68
C GLY A 55 -12.89 8.06 4.07
N GLU A 56 -12.74 9.36 4.38
CA GLU A 56 -12.11 9.84 5.62
C GLU A 56 -12.71 9.24 6.88
N HIS A 57 -14.02 9.10 6.96
CA HIS A 57 -14.69 8.52 8.13
C HIS A 57 -14.32 7.06 8.38
N ALA A 58 -14.17 6.27 7.33
CA ALA A 58 -13.78 4.87 7.44
C ALA A 58 -12.26 4.70 7.60
N ALA A 59 -11.48 5.59 7.00
CA ALA A 59 -10.02 5.60 7.13
C ALA A 59 -9.57 6.15 8.50
N ALA A 60 -10.30 7.10 9.08
CA ALA A 60 -10.05 7.65 10.41
C ALA A 60 -10.30 6.64 11.55
N ALA A 61 -10.97 5.53 11.26
CA ALA A 61 -11.16 4.45 12.23
C ALA A 61 -9.86 3.69 12.56
N ARG A 62 -8.76 3.92 11.84
CA ARG A 62 -7.49 3.25 12.07
C ARG A 62 -6.38 4.26 12.32
N ILE A 63 -5.64 4.01 13.40
CA ILE A 63 -4.44 4.78 13.72
C ILE A 63 -3.27 4.18 12.97
N ARG A 64 -2.55 5.01 12.22
CA ARG A 64 -1.41 4.61 11.42
C ARG A 64 -0.10 5.09 12.01
N ALA A 65 0.94 4.29 11.78
CA ALA A 65 2.30 4.63 12.17
C ALA A 65 3.30 4.18 11.11
N THR A 66 4.38 4.92 11.01
CA THR A 66 5.59 4.48 10.32
C THR A 66 6.60 4.05 11.38
N VAL A 67 7.15 2.85 11.24
CA VAL A 67 8.17 2.30 12.15
C VAL A 67 9.45 2.08 11.39
N LEU A 68 10.54 2.61 11.94
CA LEU A 68 11.88 2.50 11.40
C LEU A 68 12.66 1.50 12.26
N LEU A 69 13.20 0.44 11.65
CA LEU A 69 13.93 -0.59 12.36
C LEU A 69 15.39 -0.67 11.91
N GLN A 70 16.28 -0.76 12.88
CA GLN A 70 17.61 -1.33 12.69
C GLN A 70 17.56 -2.80 13.08
N ILE A 71 18.11 -3.65 12.23
CA ILE A 71 18.07 -5.10 12.43
C ILE A 71 19.44 -5.72 12.27
N SER A 72 19.65 -6.83 12.97
CA SER A 72 20.80 -7.71 12.73
C SER A 72 20.61 -8.42 11.38
N PRO A 73 21.59 -8.38 10.46
CA PRO A 73 21.46 -8.96 9.13
C PRO A 73 21.10 -10.46 9.15
N ARG A 74 21.62 -11.20 10.11
CA ARG A 74 21.36 -12.66 10.26
C ARG A 74 19.92 -12.97 10.65
N ALA A 75 19.26 -12.07 11.36
CA ALA A 75 17.89 -12.24 11.81
C ALA A 75 16.83 -11.82 10.77
N ALA A 76 17.22 -11.19 9.67
CA ALA A 76 16.30 -10.63 8.68
C ALA A 76 15.27 -11.63 8.15
N PRO A 77 15.59 -12.85 7.72
CA PRO A 77 14.59 -13.79 7.22
C PRO A 77 13.53 -14.18 8.27
N ALA A 78 13.95 -14.49 9.49
CA ALA A 78 13.05 -14.85 10.57
C ALA A 78 12.19 -13.66 11.02
N LEU A 79 12.78 -12.46 11.08
CA LEU A 79 12.07 -11.23 11.39
C LEU A 79 11.00 -10.90 10.35
N LEU A 80 11.31 -10.99 9.07
CA LEU A 80 10.34 -10.76 7.99
C LEU A 80 9.18 -11.76 8.06
N SER A 81 9.46 -13.01 8.40
CA SER A 81 8.41 -14.01 8.61
C SER A 81 7.47 -13.63 9.75
N ARG A 82 8.00 -13.14 10.86
CA ARG A 82 7.20 -12.63 11.99
C ARG A 82 6.39 -11.39 11.63
N LEU A 83 6.98 -10.46 10.90
CA LEU A 83 6.28 -9.26 10.43
C LEU A 83 5.11 -9.61 9.49
N ARG A 84 5.29 -10.60 8.59
CA ARG A 84 4.20 -11.09 7.75
C ARG A 84 3.06 -11.71 8.55
N ALA A 85 3.35 -12.30 9.69
CA ALA A 85 2.36 -12.88 10.60
C ALA A 85 1.72 -11.84 11.55
N THR A 86 2.13 -10.57 11.50
CA THR A 86 1.61 -9.48 12.31
C THR A 86 0.59 -8.69 11.48
N PRO A 87 -0.73 -8.85 11.72
CA PRO A 87 -1.78 -8.28 10.86
C PRO A 87 -1.78 -6.75 10.78
N GLU A 88 -1.27 -6.08 11.81
CA GLU A 88 -1.16 -4.62 11.86
C GLU A 88 -0.09 -4.09 10.91
N VAL A 89 0.83 -4.92 10.44
CA VAL A 89 1.85 -4.54 9.44
C VAL A 89 1.22 -4.57 8.05
N GLU A 90 0.91 -3.41 7.51
CA GLU A 90 0.34 -3.30 6.16
C GLU A 90 1.41 -3.37 5.07
N ARG A 91 2.60 -2.81 5.34
CA ARG A 91 3.72 -2.77 4.39
C ARG A 91 5.06 -2.81 5.11
N ALA A 92 6.04 -3.39 4.46
CA ALA A 92 7.43 -3.37 4.88
C ALA A 92 8.34 -3.13 3.67
N HIS A 93 9.27 -2.20 3.81
CA HIS A 93 10.25 -1.89 2.80
C HIS A 93 11.66 -1.98 3.37
N SER A 94 12.60 -2.52 2.60
CA SER A 94 14.02 -2.33 2.91
C SER A 94 14.41 -0.89 2.62
N SER A 95 15.33 -0.36 3.40
CA SER A 95 15.80 1.00 3.28
C SER A 95 17.32 1.06 3.25
N SER A 96 17.85 1.99 2.52
CA SER A 96 19.26 2.41 2.62
C SER A 96 19.41 3.49 3.68
N GLY A 97 20.52 3.52 4.39
CA GLY A 97 20.82 4.52 5.39
C GLY A 97 20.83 3.96 6.80
N ARG A 98 20.45 4.82 7.78
CA ARG A 98 20.54 4.52 9.20
C ARG A 98 19.60 3.39 9.67
N PHE A 99 18.47 3.22 9.03
CA PHE A 99 17.51 2.15 9.31
C PHE A 99 17.48 1.15 8.16
N ASP A 100 17.21 -0.12 8.47
CA ASP A 100 17.21 -1.22 7.53
C ASP A 100 15.82 -1.51 6.97
N LEU A 101 14.77 -1.31 7.78
CA LEU A 101 13.38 -1.51 7.40
C LEU A 101 12.52 -0.30 7.74
N ILE A 102 11.57 -0.04 6.87
CA ILE A 102 10.47 0.92 7.08
C ILE A 102 9.17 0.12 7.05
N LEU A 103 8.42 0.17 8.15
CA LEU A 103 7.12 -0.48 8.27
C LEU A 103 6.00 0.56 8.23
N GLN A 104 4.90 0.20 7.64
CA GLN A 104 3.62 0.91 7.79
C GLN A 104 2.67 0.04 8.58
N LEU A 105 2.20 0.55 9.69
CA LEU A 105 1.27 -0.12 10.61
C LEU A 105 -0.09 0.58 10.60
N ALA A 106 -1.13 -0.21 10.83
CA ALA A 106 -2.46 0.30 11.14
C ALA A 106 -3.10 -0.52 12.25
N ALA A 107 -3.68 0.15 13.25
CA ALA A 107 -4.39 -0.46 14.35
C ALA A 107 -5.71 0.28 14.63
N GLU A 108 -6.67 -0.41 15.23
CA GLU A 108 -7.99 0.17 15.50
C GLU A 108 -8.01 1.08 16.72
N THR A 109 -7.08 0.88 17.65
CA THR A 109 -6.96 1.67 18.89
C THR A 109 -5.52 2.02 19.18
N THR A 110 -5.31 3.06 20.00
CA THR A 110 -3.97 3.43 20.49
C THR A 110 -3.36 2.31 21.32
N THR A 111 -4.16 1.61 22.12
CA THR A 111 -3.69 0.45 22.91
C THR A 111 -3.19 -0.67 22.01
N ALA A 112 -3.94 -1.04 20.98
CA ALA A 112 -3.54 -2.07 20.02
C ALA A 112 -2.25 -1.67 19.25
N LEU A 113 -2.11 -0.40 18.93
CA LEU A 113 -0.90 0.11 18.29
C LEU A 113 0.31 0.01 19.22
N ASP A 114 0.16 0.44 20.46
CA ASP A 114 1.21 0.39 21.49
C ASP A 114 1.69 -1.05 21.74
N GLU A 115 0.76 -1.98 21.93
CA GLU A 115 1.06 -3.42 22.07
C GLU A 115 1.78 -3.98 20.83
N THR A 116 1.41 -3.55 19.64
CA THR A 116 2.07 -3.99 18.41
C THR A 116 3.48 -3.44 18.31
N LEU A 117 3.69 -2.17 18.67
CA LEU A 117 5.02 -1.55 18.70
C LEU A 117 5.94 -2.25 19.69
N ASP A 118 5.45 -2.56 20.90
CA ASP A 118 6.20 -3.30 21.92
C ASP A 118 6.57 -4.70 21.43
N ARG A 119 5.64 -5.39 20.81
CA ARG A 119 5.86 -6.73 20.25
C ARG A 119 6.91 -6.73 19.14
N ILE A 120 6.85 -5.79 18.23
CA ILE A 120 7.82 -5.65 17.13
C ILE A 120 9.20 -5.27 17.70
N GLY A 121 9.26 -4.36 18.64
CA GLY A 121 10.51 -3.97 19.30
C GLY A 121 11.20 -5.10 20.07
N ALA A 122 10.43 -6.10 20.51
CA ALA A 122 10.91 -7.29 21.20
C ALA A 122 11.28 -8.46 20.28
N PHE A 123 11.06 -8.36 18.96
CA PHE A 123 11.44 -9.41 18.02
C PHE A 123 12.97 -9.57 17.99
N ASP A 124 13.42 -10.81 17.98
CA ASP A 124 14.85 -11.14 17.85
C ASP A 124 15.42 -10.49 16.58
N GLY A 125 16.55 -9.80 16.73
CA GLY A 125 17.24 -9.14 15.65
C GLY A 125 16.87 -7.67 15.47
N VAL A 126 15.85 -7.15 16.14
CA VAL A 126 15.58 -5.71 16.21
C VAL A 126 16.54 -5.09 17.22
N THR A 127 17.47 -4.27 16.76
CA THR A 127 18.47 -3.59 17.60
C THR A 127 18.05 -2.18 17.98
N ARG A 128 17.23 -1.53 17.16
CA ARG A 128 16.66 -0.21 17.41
C ARG A 128 15.34 -0.05 16.66
N SER A 129 14.38 0.61 17.28
CA SER A 129 13.13 1.01 16.65
C SER A 129 12.81 2.48 16.95
N GLU A 130 12.20 3.12 15.96
CA GLU A 130 11.68 4.47 16.07
C GLU A 130 10.30 4.50 15.44
N SER A 131 9.32 5.06 16.15
CA SER A 131 7.92 5.06 15.71
C SER A 131 7.42 6.48 15.50
N LEU A 132 6.77 6.69 14.37
CA LEU A 132 6.18 7.97 13.97
C LEU A 132 4.67 7.76 13.80
N ILE A 133 3.88 8.25 14.75
CA ILE A 133 2.42 8.17 14.67
C ILE A 133 1.90 9.22 13.70
N HIS A 134 1.07 8.81 12.73
CA HIS A 134 0.44 9.72 11.81
C HIS A 134 -0.68 10.48 12.49
N LEU A 135 -0.63 11.80 12.46
CA LEU A 135 -1.66 12.65 13.08
C LEU A 135 -2.75 13.02 12.08
N ALA A 136 -2.37 13.58 10.94
CA ALA A 136 -3.31 13.99 9.90
C ALA A 136 -2.68 13.84 8.51
N THR A 137 -3.44 13.31 7.57
CA THR A 137 -3.05 13.25 6.17
C THR A 137 -3.20 14.64 5.55
N LYS A 138 -2.13 15.19 5.02
CA LYS A 138 -2.13 16.50 4.36
C LYS A 138 -2.24 16.40 2.86
N ILE A 139 -1.67 15.37 2.28
CA ILE A 139 -1.71 15.09 0.85
C ILE A 139 -1.84 13.58 0.68
N ASP A 140 -2.84 13.14 -0.10
CA ASP A 140 -3.02 11.77 -0.56
C ASP A 140 -3.43 11.82 -2.04
N ARG A 141 -2.55 11.36 -2.92
CA ARG A 141 -2.79 11.32 -4.36
C ARG A 141 -2.82 9.89 -4.85
N ALA A 142 -3.92 9.53 -5.51
CA ALA A 142 -3.92 8.34 -6.35
C ALA A 142 -2.93 8.51 -7.52
N ILE A 143 -2.34 7.42 -7.97
CA ILE A 143 -1.38 7.38 -9.09
C ILE A 143 -2.01 7.92 -10.37
#